data_e470daec0f9eb9a2f6032172c98c762f
#
_entry.id   e470daec0f9eb9a2f6032172c98c762f
#
_cell.length_a   1.000
_cell.length_b   1.000
_cell.length_c   1.000
_cell.angle_alpha   90.00
_cell.angle_beta   90.00
_cell.angle_gamma   90.00
#
_symmetry.space_group_name_H-M   'P 1'
#
loop_
_entity.id
_entity.type
_entity.pdbx_description
1 polymer ?
#
loop_
_entity_poly.entity_id
_entity_poly.type
_entity_poly.pdbx_seq_one_letter_code
_entity_poly.pdbx_strand_id
1 'polypeptide(L)'
;MLISHDHYDHLDYRAIQELKDKSGHFYVLLGVKAHLQRWGIADAKITEMDWYETAALGDVNIMLAPARYFSGRNFNNRFTTLWGSWVVKSPGFSLFFNGDSGYDKHFAEIGERFGPFDVVLMENGAYNSSWAQIDMQPEQSVQAALDVRARMVLPIHWAKYDLALHEWREPIERFMAAAKNKPLQVATPHLGEVFDYRAPPQRDWWKTAK
;
A
#
# COMPACT_ATOMS: atom_id res chain seq x y z
N MET A 1 6.96 8.59 8.33
CA MET A 1 6.71 8.13 6.93
C MET A 1 6.89 6.63 6.90
N LEU A 2 5.99 5.89 6.19
CA LEU A 2 6.10 4.44 5.98
C LEU A 2 6.41 4.22 4.49
N ILE A 3 7.35 3.33 4.18
CA ILE A 3 7.75 2.96 2.82
C ILE A 3 7.57 1.45 2.68
N SER A 4 6.92 0.98 1.62
CA SER A 4 6.61 -0.45 1.42
C SER A 4 7.71 -1.24 0.71
N HIS A 5 8.48 -0.59 -0.15
CA HIS A 5 9.60 -1.16 -0.89
C HIS A 5 10.36 -0.07 -1.66
N ASP A 6 11.41 -0.43 -2.38
CA ASP A 6 12.35 0.52 -2.97
C ASP A 6 12.15 0.84 -4.46
N HIS A 7 11.04 0.40 -5.10
CA HIS A 7 10.77 0.76 -6.49
C HIS A 7 10.63 2.28 -6.66
N TYR A 8 10.86 2.79 -7.88
CA TYR A 8 10.96 4.23 -8.15
C TYR A 8 9.66 4.99 -7.90
N ASP A 9 8.51 4.37 -8.07
CA ASP A 9 7.17 4.93 -7.84
C ASP A 9 6.73 4.87 -6.36
N HIS A 10 7.43 4.10 -5.52
CA HIS A 10 7.19 3.99 -4.06
C HIS A 10 8.26 4.67 -3.22
N LEU A 11 9.49 4.75 -3.72
CA LEU A 11 10.61 5.44 -3.09
C LEU A 11 11.21 6.43 -4.08
N ASP A 12 10.49 7.53 -4.35
CA ASP A 12 10.93 8.59 -5.25
C ASP A 12 11.88 9.57 -4.55
N TYR A 13 13.04 9.80 -5.19
CA TYR A 13 14.08 10.67 -4.65
C TYR A 13 13.58 12.12 -4.45
N ARG A 14 12.85 12.67 -5.43
CA ARG A 14 12.38 14.06 -5.37
C ARG A 14 11.34 14.23 -4.29
N ALA A 15 10.37 13.31 -4.20
CA ALA A 15 9.38 13.29 -3.14
C ALA A 15 10.02 13.21 -1.76
N ILE A 16 11.04 12.36 -1.57
CA ILE A 16 11.80 12.29 -0.31
C ILE A 16 12.50 13.62 -0.01
N GLN A 17 13.14 14.28 -0.98
CA GLN A 17 13.79 15.58 -0.75
C GLN A 17 12.79 16.67 -0.33
N GLU A 18 11.59 16.68 -0.89
CA GLU A 18 10.53 17.65 -0.54
C GLU A 18 9.86 17.35 0.82
N LEU A 19 9.83 16.09 1.24
CA LEU A 19 9.09 15.64 2.43
C LEU A 19 9.99 15.40 3.65
N LYS A 20 11.32 15.29 3.49
CA LYS A 20 12.23 14.90 4.58
C LYS A 20 12.18 15.81 5.81
N ASP A 21 11.99 17.11 5.60
CA ASP A 21 11.92 18.10 6.70
C ASP A 21 10.53 18.17 7.34
N LYS A 22 9.52 17.63 6.64
CA LYS A 22 8.15 17.49 7.13
C LYS A 22 7.91 16.14 7.83
N SER A 23 8.83 15.19 7.67
CA SER A 23 8.72 13.84 8.23
C SER A 23 9.57 13.75 9.51
N GLY A 24 8.92 13.48 10.64
CA GLY A 24 9.62 13.32 11.92
C GLY A 24 10.47 12.05 11.95
N HIS A 25 9.97 10.96 11.36
CA HIS A 25 10.65 9.66 11.34
C HIS A 25 10.26 8.83 10.12
N PHE A 26 11.18 7.95 9.68
CA PHE A 26 11.00 7.01 8.58
C PHE A 26 11.05 5.58 9.12
N TYR A 27 9.99 4.82 8.89
CA TYR A 27 9.97 3.38 9.11
C TYR A 27 10.06 2.72 7.75
N VAL A 28 11.06 1.90 7.57
CA VAL A 28 11.40 1.31 6.28
C VAL A 28 11.79 -0.16 6.47
N LEU A 29 11.91 -0.87 5.38
CA LEU A 29 12.30 -2.28 5.38
C LEU A 29 13.82 -2.43 5.34
N LEU A 30 14.30 -3.58 5.75
CA LEU A 30 15.72 -3.92 5.73
C LEU A 30 16.38 -3.60 4.38
N GLY A 31 17.48 -2.87 4.41
CA GLY A 31 18.26 -2.42 3.25
C GLY A 31 17.81 -1.07 2.65
N VAL A 32 16.56 -0.62 2.90
CA VAL A 32 16.05 0.66 2.37
C VAL A 32 16.71 1.87 3.03
N LYS A 33 17.14 1.74 4.28
CA LYS A 33 17.86 2.78 5.03
C LYS A 33 19.07 3.33 4.27
N ALA A 34 19.81 2.47 3.57
CA ALA A 34 20.98 2.87 2.80
C ALA A 34 20.64 3.90 1.69
N HIS A 35 19.46 3.78 1.06
CA HIS A 35 19.00 4.78 0.10
C HIS A 35 18.72 6.13 0.77
N LEU A 36 18.02 6.13 1.89
CA LEU A 36 17.66 7.34 2.63
C LEU A 36 18.89 8.07 3.19
N GLN A 37 19.86 7.31 3.76
CA GLN A 37 21.12 7.87 4.24
C GLN A 37 21.91 8.53 3.10
N ARG A 38 22.02 7.86 1.95
CA ARG A 38 22.65 8.41 0.74
C ARG A 38 21.98 9.71 0.26
N TRP A 39 20.67 9.88 0.54
CA TRP A 39 19.89 11.06 0.20
C TRP A 39 19.89 12.13 1.30
N GLY A 40 20.70 11.94 2.35
CA GLY A 40 20.91 12.93 3.40
C GLY A 40 19.91 12.87 4.57
N ILE A 41 19.21 11.76 4.74
CA ILE A 41 18.37 11.55 5.93
C ILE A 41 19.28 11.05 7.06
N ALA A 42 19.23 11.71 8.22
CA ALA A 42 20.01 11.34 9.39
C ALA A 42 19.64 9.95 9.91
N ASP A 43 20.63 9.17 10.31
CA ASP A 43 20.48 7.80 10.83
C ASP A 43 19.43 7.70 11.96
N ALA A 44 19.45 8.64 12.88
CA ALA A 44 18.54 8.71 14.01
C ALA A 44 17.06 8.91 13.62
N LYS A 45 16.77 9.30 12.38
CA LYS A 45 15.41 9.44 11.84
C LYS A 45 14.91 8.20 11.10
N ILE A 46 15.68 7.12 11.05
CA ILE A 46 15.35 5.94 10.25
C ILE A 46 15.35 4.69 11.13
N THR A 47 14.23 3.97 11.13
CA THR A 47 14.12 2.63 11.71
C THR A 47 13.91 1.64 10.59
N GLU A 48 14.83 0.68 10.44
CA GLU A 48 14.63 -0.49 9.59
C GLU A 48 13.90 -1.58 10.35
N MET A 49 13.05 -2.32 9.63
CA MET A 49 12.24 -3.37 10.21
C MET A 49 12.23 -4.61 9.32
N ASP A 50 12.19 -5.77 9.95
CA ASP A 50 11.92 -7.07 9.32
C ASP A 50 10.43 -7.42 9.45
N TRP A 51 9.97 -8.42 8.72
CA TRP A 51 8.59 -8.91 8.81
C TRP A 51 8.25 -9.31 10.24
N TYR A 52 7.04 -8.89 10.66
CA TYR A 52 6.49 -9.07 12.00
C TYR A 52 7.16 -8.27 13.11
N GLU A 53 8.17 -7.47 12.82
CA GLU A 53 8.68 -6.50 13.77
C GLU A 53 7.69 -5.36 14.00
N THR A 54 7.70 -4.83 15.22
CA THR A 54 6.80 -3.78 15.66
C THR A 54 7.59 -2.61 16.22
N ALA A 55 7.18 -1.41 15.84
CA ALA A 55 7.67 -0.15 16.41
C ALA A 55 6.50 0.64 17.02
N ALA A 56 6.78 1.38 18.11
CA ALA A 56 5.82 2.26 18.74
C ALA A 56 6.15 3.73 18.44
N LEU A 57 5.12 4.51 18.16
CA LEU A 57 5.18 5.97 18.03
C LEU A 57 4.08 6.57 18.89
N GLY A 58 4.39 6.88 20.16
CA GLY A 58 3.39 7.21 21.17
C GLY A 58 2.41 6.04 21.32
N ASP A 59 1.11 6.31 21.20
CA ASP A 59 0.04 5.30 21.29
C ASP A 59 -0.20 4.53 19.97
N VAL A 60 0.58 4.82 18.93
CA VAL A 60 0.48 4.15 17.63
C VAL A 60 1.47 3.00 17.55
N ASN A 61 0.99 1.80 17.26
CA ASN A 61 1.81 0.64 16.95
C ASN A 61 1.87 0.47 15.44
N ILE A 62 3.09 0.36 14.92
CA ILE A 62 3.40 0.16 13.51
C ILE A 62 4.07 -1.21 13.38
N MET A 63 3.56 -2.08 12.52
CA MET A 63 4.14 -3.39 12.27
C MET A 63 4.31 -3.62 10.79
N LEU A 64 5.44 -4.23 10.43
CA LEU A 64 5.69 -4.69 9.07
C LEU A 64 5.09 -6.08 8.86
N ALA A 65 4.24 -6.23 7.86
CA ALA A 65 3.67 -7.50 7.44
C ALA A 65 4.29 -7.97 6.11
N PRO A 66 4.34 -9.28 5.84
CA PRO A 66 4.85 -9.80 4.57
C PRO A 66 3.96 -9.40 3.39
N ALA A 67 4.57 -9.36 2.20
CA ALA A 67 3.90 -9.22 0.92
C ALA A 67 4.53 -10.19 -0.10
N ARG A 68 3.79 -10.56 -1.12
CA ARG A 68 4.28 -11.38 -2.23
C ARG A 68 4.73 -10.48 -3.36
N TYR A 69 5.96 -9.97 -3.26
CA TYR A 69 6.48 -8.99 -4.22
C TYR A 69 8.00 -9.15 -4.41
N PHE A 70 8.67 -8.10 -4.80
CA PHE A 70 10.12 -8.02 -4.95
C PHE A 70 10.63 -6.60 -4.75
N SER A 71 11.93 -6.44 -4.64
CA SER A 71 12.62 -5.15 -4.54
C SER A 71 13.66 -4.98 -5.63
N GLY A 72 14.10 -3.75 -5.85
CA GLY A 72 15.21 -3.42 -6.73
C GLY A 72 14.95 -2.15 -7.54
N ARG A 73 16.03 -1.37 -7.75
CA ARG A 73 16.02 -0.11 -8.50
C ARG A 73 16.80 -0.19 -9.82
N ASN A 74 17.45 -1.32 -10.09
CA ASN A 74 18.15 -1.61 -11.35
C ASN A 74 18.34 -3.11 -11.52
N PHE A 75 18.92 -3.51 -12.65
CA PHE A 75 19.11 -4.92 -13.00
C PHE A 75 20.06 -5.69 -12.04
N ASN A 76 20.91 -4.99 -11.29
CA ASN A 76 21.95 -5.61 -10.47
C ASN A 76 21.61 -5.66 -8.98
N ASN A 77 20.50 -5.05 -8.54
CA ASN A 77 20.13 -4.97 -7.14
C ASN A 77 18.71 -5.50 -6.82
N ARG A 78 18.20 -6.43 -7.63
CA ARG A 78 16.96 -7.16 -7.31
C ARG A 78 17.14 -7.94 -6.01
N PHE A 79 16.10 -7.89 -5.16
CA PHE A 79 16.08 -8.60 -3.86
C PHE A 79 17.17 -8.18 -2.86
N THR A 80 17.75 -6.99 -3.00
CA THR A 80 18.77 -6.49 -2.06
C THR A 80 18.19 -5.72 -0.88
N THR A 81 16.93 -5.33 -0.96
CA THR A 81 16.15 -4.79 0.14
C THR A 81 14.93 -5.67 0.41
N LEU A 82 14.35 -5.56 1.58
CA LEU A 82 13.10 -6.21 1.90
C LEU A 82 11.92 -5.39 1.32
N TRP A 83 10.73 -5.98 1.25
CA TRP A 83 9.46 -5.39 0.85
C TRP A 83 8.35 -5.88 1.78
N GLY A 84 7.21 -5.17 1.84
CA GLY A 84 6.11 -5.58 2.70
C GLY A 84 4.98 -4.58 2.78
N SER A 85 4.04 -4.92 3.62
CA SER A 85 2.83 -4.16 3.92
C SER A 85 2.89 -3.60 5.33
N TRP A 86 2.10 -2.59 5.64
CA TRP A 86 2.10 -1.96 6.96
C TRP A 86 0.77 -2.13 7.67
N VAL A 87 0.82 -2.59 8.91
CA VAL A 87 -0.27 -2.55 9.87
C VAL A 87 -0.04 -1.40 10.84
N VAL A 88 -1.00 -0.50 10.95
CA VAL A 88 -0.96 0.64 11.88
C VAL A 88 -2.16 0.55 12.80
N LYS A 89 -1.93 0.56 14.10
CA LYS A 89 -2.97 0.51 15.13
C LYS A 89 -2.79 1.62 16.16
N SER A 90 -3.88 2.31 16.46
CA SER A 90 -3.98 3.24 17.57
C SER A 90 -5.26 2.96 18.38
N PRO A 91 -5.46 3.55 19.55
CA PRO A 91 -6.72 3.42 20.27
C PRO A 91 -7.91 3.85 19.40
N GLY A 92 -8.80 2.90 19.09
CA GLY A 92 -10.02 3.14 18.31
C GLY A 92 -9.85 3.26 16.79
N PHE A 93 -8.65 2.98 16.22
CA PHE A 93 -8.43 3.02 14.78
C PHE A 93 -7.38 2.01 14.32
N SER A 94 -7.63 1.38 13.19
CA SER A 94 -6.71 0.42 12.56
C SER A 94 -6.65 0.60 11.04
N LEU A 95 -5.43 0.56 10.51
CA LEU A 95 -5.17 0.72 9.08
C LEU A 95 -4.25 -0.40 8.58
N PHE A 96 -4.55 -0.91 7.40
CA PHE A 96 -3.65 -1.76 6.62
C PHE A 96 -3.28 -1.03 5.32
N PHE A 97 -1.99 -0.87 5.07
CA PHE A 97 -1.44 -0.37 3.83
C PHE A 97 -0.74 -1.51 3.11
N ASN A 98 -1.31 -1.94 1.99
CA ASN A 98 -0.82 -3.11 1.26
C ASN A 98 0.59 -2.90 0.67
N GLY A 99 0.90 -1.72 0.14
CA GLY A 99 2.00 -1.58 -0.81
C GLY A 99 1.65 -2.31 -2.10
N ASP A 100 2.62 -3.00 -2.71
CA ASP A 100 2.39 -3.87 -3.86
C ASP A 100 2.53 -5.34 -3.47
N SER A 101 1.66 -6.18 -4.01
CA SER A 101 1.66 -7.61 -3.70
C SER A 101 0.83 -8.41 -4.70
N GLY A 102 1.30 -9.57 -5.11
CA GLY A 102 0.44 -10.60 -5.66
C GLY A 102 -0.48 -11.20 -4.61
N TYR A 103 -1.61 -11.73 -5.05
CA TYR A 103 -2.56 -12.41 -4.18
C TYR A 103 -2.00 -13.74 -3.66
N ASP A 104 -2.06 -13.95 -2.32
CA ASP A 104 -1.71 -15.21 -1.68
C ASP A 104 -2.36 -15.29 -0.28
N LYS A 105 -2.18 -16.43 0.41
CA LYS A 105 -2.72 -16.73 1.74
C LYS A 105 -2.31 -15.73 2.85
N HIS A 106 -1.23 -14.97 2.66
CA HIS A 106 -0.76 -13.99 3.65
C HIS A 106 -1.83 -12.94 3.98
N PHE A 107 -2.73 -12.59 3.05
CA PHE A 107 -3.84 -11.68 3.34
C PHE A 107 -4.80 -12.24 4.40
N ALA A 108 -5.18 -13.51 4.28
CA ALA A 108 -6.00 -14.19 5.29
C ALA A 108 -5.28 -14.29 6.64
N GLU A 109 -4.00 -14.66 6.64
CA GLU A 109 -3.16 -14.72 7.84
C GLU A 109 -3.04 -13.36 8.54
N ILE A 110 -2.88 -12.26 7.76
CA ILE A 110 -2.88 -10.89 8.28
C ILE A 110 -4.25 -10.54 8.88
N GLY A 111 -5.33 -10.87 8.18
CA GLY A 111 -6.70 -10.63 8.64
C GLY A 111 -7.04 -11.39 9.92
N GLU A 112 -6.57 -12.62 10.08
CA GLU A 112 -6.74 -13.41 11.31
C GLU A 112 -5.97 -12.83 12.49
N ARG A 113 -4.71 -12.45 12.27
CA ARG A 113 -3.81 -11.98 13.35
C ARG A 113 -4.06 -10.55 13.76
N PHE A 114 -4.44 -9.69 12.82
CA PHE A 114 -4.41 -8.23 13.01
C PHE A 114 -5.73 -7.53 12.64
N GLY A 115 -6.59 -8.15 11.86
CA GLY A 115 -7.90 -7.59 11.50
C GLY A 115 -8.92 -7.67 12.64
N PRO A 116 -10.12 -7.12 12.45
CA PRO A 116 -10.51 -6.34 11.28
C PRO A 116 -9.84 -4.96 11.23
N PHE A 117 -9.75 -4.38 10.03
CA PHE A 117 -9.20 -3.04 9.81
C PHE A 117 -10.31 -2.04 9.50
N ASP A 118 -10.24 -0.85 10.10
CA ASP A 118 -11.17 0.23 9.80
C ASP A 118 -10.95 0.79 8.40
N VAL A 119 -9.67 0.89 7.98
CA VAL A 119 -9.24 1.38 6.67
C VAL A 119 -8.22 0.44 6.07
N VAL A 120 -8.42 0.09 4.80
CA VAL A 120 -7.45 -0.67 4.00
C VAL A 120 -7.10 0.13 2.75
N LEU A 121 -5.82 0.39 2.54
CA LEU A 121 -5.28 0.92 1.29
C LEU A 121 -4.79 -0.26 0.47
N MET A 122 -5.56 -0.66 -0.56
CA MET A 122 -5.32 -1.88 -1.33
C MET A 122 -4.85 -1.57 -2.74
N GLU A 123 -3.75 -2.15 -3.14
CA GLU A 123 -3.28 -2.10 -4.52
C GLU A 123 -4.37 -2.54 -5.50
N ASN A 124 -4.47 -1.83 -6.63
CA ASN A 124 -5.48 -2.09 -7.67
C ASN A 124 -5.02 -1.62 -9.05
N GLY A 125 -3.82 -1.95 -9.47
CA GLY A 125 -3.32 -1.53 -10.78
C GLY A 125 -2.03 -2.21 -11.18
N ALA A 126 -1.54 -1.85 -12.37
CA ALA A 126 -0.30 -2.36 -12.94
C ALA A 126 -0.24 -3.88 -13.19
N TYR A 127 -1.38 -4.56 -13.15
CA TYR A 127 -1.46 -6.01 -13.33
C TYR A 127 -1.29 -6.43 -14.80
N ASN A 128 -0.77 -7.65 -14.97
CA ASN A 128 -0.72 -8.33 -16.28
C ASN A 128 -0.66 -9.85 -16.08
N SER A 129 -1.14 -10.61 -17.06
CA SER A 129 -1.04 -12.08 -17.03
C SER A 129 0.41 -12.60 -16.98
N SER A 130 1.36 -11.84 -17.51
CA SER A 130 2.78 -12.20 -17.51
C SER A 130 3.44 -12.08 -16.14
N TRP A 131 2.84 -11.34 -15.18
CA TRP A 131 3.34 -11.18 -13.81
C TRP A 131 2.25 -11.22 -12.75
N ALA A 132 1.21 -12.02 -12.99
CA ALA A 132 0.07 -12.21 -12.09
C ALA A 132 0.43 -12.67 -10.66
N GLN A 133 1.70 -12.97 -10.40
CA GLN A 133 2.17 -13.38 -9.07
C GLN A 133 2.66 -12.22 -8.21
N ILE A 134 2.85 -11.04 -8.78
CA ILE A 134 3.41 -9.87 -8.08
C ILE A 134 2.46 -8.67 -8.04
N ASP A 135 1.50 -8.60 -8.97
CA ASP A 135 0.44 -7.57 -8.97
C ASP A 135 -0.93 -8.25 -9.10
N MET A 136 -1.87 -7.83 -8.27
CA MET A 136 -3.20 -8.42 -8.21
C MET A 136 -4.09 -7.98 -9.36
N GLN A 137 -4.85 -8.92 -9.92
CA GLN A 137 -6.04 -8.56 -10.70
C GLN A 137 -7.05 -7.84 -9.79
N PRO A 138 -7.87 -6.91 -10.30
CA PRO A 138 -8.82 -6.16 -9.47
C PRO A 138 -9.78 -7.03 -8.64
N GLU A 139 -10.18 -8.19 -9.16
CA GLU A 139 -11.00 -9.17 -8.44
C GLU A 139 -10.24 -9.79 -7.26
N GLN A 140 -8.93 -9.99 -7.41
CA GLN A 140 -8.05 -10.47 -6.34
C GLN A 140 -7.82 -9.38 -5.29
N SER A 141 -7.72 -8.11 -5.68
CA SER A 141 -7.63 -6.97 -4.76
C SER A 141 -8.88 -6.87 -3.87
N VAL A 142 -10.08 -7.11 -4.44
CA VAL A 142 -11.32 -7.20 -3.67
C VAL A 142 -11.29 -8.40 -2.70
N GLN A 143 -10.82 -9.56 -3.16
CA GLN A 143 -10.73 -10.75 -2.30
C GLN A 143 -9.72 -10.52 -1.18
N ALA A 144 -8.55 -9.93 -1.47
CA ALA A 144 -7.55 -9.57 -0.47
C ALA A 144 -8.11 -8.60 0.58
N ALA A 145 -8.91 -7.61 0.16
CA ALA A 145 -9.58 -6.70 1.09
C ALA A 145 -10.56 -7.43 2.03
N LEU A 146 -11.27 -8.43 1.53
CA LEU A 146 -12.13 -9.29 2.36
C LEU A 146 -11.32 -10.16 3.30
N ASP A 147 -10.23 -10.76 2.82
CA ASP A 147 -9.37 -11.64 3.58
C ASP A 147 -8.67 -10.92 4.75
N VAL A 148 -8.21 -9.67 4.55
CA VAL A 148 -7.70 -8.84 5.65
C VAL A 148 -8.81 -8.30 6.55
N ARG A 149 -10.07 -8.61 6.28
CA ARG A 149 -11.26 -8.16 7.04
C ARG A 149 -11.42 -6.65 7.06
N ALA A 150 -11.27 -6.02 5.87
CA ALA A 150 -11.51 -4.59 5.69
C ALA A 150 -12.96 -4.21 6.01
N ARG A 151 -13.16 -3.16 6.80
CA ARG A 151 -14.46 -2.48 6.91
C ARG A 151 -14.66 -1.51 5.75
N MET A 152 -13.63 -0.71 5.46
CA MET A 152 -13.56 0.18 4.32
C MET A 152 -12.28 -0.04 3.55
N VAL A 153 -12.35 -0.08 2.22
CA VAL A 153 -11.21 -0.17 1.32
C VAL A 153 -11.12 1.05 0.42
N LEU A 154 -9.92 1.58 0.29
CA LEU A 154 -9.55 2.58 -0.71
C LEU A 154 -8.63 1.91 -1.73
N PRO A 155 -9.08 1.66 -2.98
CA PRO A 155 -8.22 1.18 -4.05
C PRO A 155 -7.16 2.24 -4.38
N ILE A 156 -5.90 1.85 -4.32
CA ILE A 156 -4.73 2.68 -4.64
C ILE A 156 -3.95 2.09 -5.81
N HIS A 157 -2.84 2.72 -6.20
CA HIS A 157 -1.92 2.24 -7.24
C HIS A 157 -2.53 2.19 -8.65
N TRP A 158 -3.48 3.05 -8.98
CA TRP A 158 -4.11 3.17 -10.29
C TRP A 158 -4.20 4.64 -10.73
N ALA A 159 -4.41 4.89 -12.02
CA ALA A 159 -4.63 6.21 -12.63
C ALA A 159 -3.47 7.21 -12.48
N LYS A 160 -2.26 6.81 -12.06
CA LYS A 160 -1.10 7.72 -11.87
C LYS A 160 0.00 7.46 -12.89
N TYR A 161 0.39 6.23 -13.09
CA TYR A 161 1.47 5.82 -13.99
C TYR A 161 0.97 4.79 -15.00
N ASP A 162 1.54 4.82 -16.18
CA ASP A 162 1.33 3.80 -17.22
C ASP A 162 2.39 2.71 -17.04
N LEU A 163 2.12 1.76 -16.13
CA LEU A 163 3.04 0.67 -15.77
C LEU A 163 2.64 -0.68 -16.39
N ALA A 164 1.45 -0.75 -17.00
CA ALA A 164 0.92 -1.97 -17.61
C ALA A 164 0.10 -1.66 -18.87
N LEU A 165 -0.37 -2.71 -19.57
CA LEU A 165 -1.04 -2.57 -20.87
C LEU A 165 -2.57 -2.38 -20.76
N HIS A 166 -3.14 -2.34 -19.58
CA HIS A 166 -4.57 -2.06 -19.38
C HIS A 166 -4.88 -0.55 -19.46
N GLU A 167 -6.09 -0.20 -19.85
CA GLU A 167 -6.55 1.18 -19.78
C GLU A 167 -6.58 1.70 -18.32
N TRP A 168 -6.33 3.00 -18.14
CA TRP A 168 -6.19 3.59 -16.81
C TRP A 168 -7.46 3.50 -15.93
N ARG A 169 -8.64 3.35 -16.54
CA ARG A 169 -9.93 3.18 -15.84
C ARG A 169 -10.26 1.73 -15.53
N GLU A 170 -9.72 0.80 -16.29
CA GLU A 170 -10.04 -0.63 -16.17
C GLU A 170 -9.87 -1.15 -14.74
N PRO A 171 -8.78 -0.82 -14.00
CA PRO A 171 -8.60 -1.31 -12.64
C PRO A 171 -9.76 -0.96 -11.71
N ILE A 172 -10.19 0.30 -11.69
CA ILE A 172 -11.27 0.72 -10.79
C ILE A 172 -12.64 0.22 -11.24
N GLU A 173 -12.92 0.14 -12.53
CA GLU A 173 -14.18 -0.37 -13.05
C GLU A 173 -14.36 -1.86 -12.72
N ARG A 174 -13.32 -2.65 -12.89
CA ARG A 174 -13.29 -4.08 -12.50
C ARG A 174 -13.37 -4.25 -10.99
N PHE A 175 -12.65 -3.45 -10.22
CA PHE A 175 -12.72 -3.47 -8.75
C PHE A 175 -14.15 -3.20 -8.26
N MET A 176 -14.79 -2.14 -8.74
CA MET A 176 -16.16 -1.79 -8.37
C MET A 176 -17.16 -2.87 -8.79
N ALA A 177 -16.98 -3.48 -9.95
CA ALA A 177 -17.81 -4.60 -10.40
C ALA A 177 -17.64 -5.83 -9.48
N ALA A 178 -16.43 -6.16 -9.09
CA ALA A 178 -16.11 -7.29 -8.21
C ALA A 178 -16.58 -7.04 -6.76
N ALA A 179 -16.51 -5.81 -6.28
CA ALA A 179 -16.97 -5.42 -4.94
C ALA A 179 -18.49 -5.35 -4.82
N LYS A 180 -19.21 -5.30 -5.94
CA LYS A 180 -20.69 -5.24 -5.95
C LYS A 180 -21.27 -6.42 -5.17
N ASN A 181 -22.20 -6.13 -4.25
CA ASN A 181 -22.83 -7.12 -3.38
C ASN A 181 -21.90 -7.83 -2.37
N LYS A 182 -20.69 -7.34 -2.18
CA LYS A 182 -19.81 -7.81 -1.09
C LYS A 182 -20.02 -6.96 0.18
N PRO A 183 -19.78 -7.50 1.36
CA PRO A 183 -19.86 -6.76 2.62
C PRO A 183 -18.61 -5.87 2.80
N LEU A 184 -18.37 -4.98 1.84
CA LEU A 184 -17.16 -4.15 1.75
C LEU A 184 -17.56 -2.74 1.34
N GLN A 185 -17.21 -1.75 2.16
CA GLN A 185 -17.40 -0.35 1.83
C GLN A 185 -16.20 0.13 1.00
N VAL A 186 -16.45 0.60 -0.23
CA VAL A 186 -15.40 1.09 -1.12
C VAL A 186 -15.40 2.62 -1.11
N ALA A 187 -14.23 3.22 -0.81
CA ALA A 187 -14.02 4.66 -0.90
C ALA A 187 -13.42 5.04 -2.25
N THR A 188 -13.98 6.05 -2.91
CA THR A 188 -13.49 6.57 -4.19
C THR A 188 -13.40 8.10 -4.17
N PRO A 189 -12.57 8.68 -3.28
CA PRO A 189 -12.38 10.13 -3.23
C PRO A 189 -11.68 10.65 -4.48
N HIS A 190 -11.81 11.94 -4.77
CA HIS A 190 -10.87 12.60 -5.68
C HIS A 190 -9.46 12.61 -5.08
N LEU A 191 -8.43 12.69 -5.93
CA LEU A 191 -7.06 12.85 -5.47
C LEU A 191 -6.92 14.11 -4.59
N GLY A 192 -6.43 13.94 -3.35
CA GLY A 192 -6.30 15.01 -2.37
C GLY A 192 -7.58 15.40 -1.62
N GLU A 193 -8.72 14.75 -1.90
CA GLU A 193 -9.96 14.99 -1.14
C GLU A 193 -9.82 14.49 0.30
N VAL A 194 -10.11 15.38 1.26
CA VAL A 194 -10.19 15.01 2.68
C VAL A 194 -11.59 14.49 2.98
N PHE A 195 -11.68 13.31 3.60
CA PHE A 195 -12.95 12.71 3.95
C PHE A 195 -12.90 11.96 5.30
N ASP A 196 -14.07 11.75 5.89
CA ASP A 196 -14.22 10.86 7.05
C ASP A 196 -14.35 9.41 6.56
N TYR A 197 -13.48 8.52 7.02
CA TYR A 197 -13.51 7.10 6.65
C TYR A 197 -14.80 6.38 7.09
N ARG A 198 -15.54 6.94 8.06
CA ARG A 198 -16.85 6.42 8.50
C ARG A 198 -17.97 6.75 7.52
N ALA A 199 -17.77 7.75 6.66
CA ALA A 199 -18.69 8.19 5.62
C ALA A 199 -17.93 8.43 4.31
N PRO A 200 -17.29 7.40 3.73
CA PRO A 200 -16.41 7.56 2.58
C PRO A 200 -17.19 7.98 1.34
N PRO A 201 -16.60 8.86 0.51
CA PRO A 201 -17.19 9.22 -0.76
C PRO A 201 -17.19 8.01 -1.71
N GLN A 202 -18.31 7.87 -2.44
CA GLN A 202 -18.46 6.87 -3.50
C GLN A 202 -18.76 7.63 -4.79
N ARG A 203 -17.72 8.03 -5.49
CA ARG A 203 -17.81 8.88 -6.69
C ARG A 203 -17.23 8.15 -7.89
N ASP A 204 -17.91 8.21 -9.01
CA ASP A 204 -17.43 7.65 -10.29
C ASP A 204 -16.67 8.72 -11.10
N TRP A 205 -15.79 9.50 -10.44
CA TRP A 205 -15.09 10.64 -11.05
C TRP A 205 -14.27 10.25 -12.29
N TRP A 206 -13.75 9.03 -12.34
CA TRP A 206 -13.01 8.52 -13.51
C TRP A 206 -13.85 8.41 -14.78
N LYS A 207 -15.17 8.33 -14.68
CA LYS A 207 -16.07 8.29 -15.85
C LYS A 207 -16.15 9.63 -16.57
N THR A 208 -15.86 10.72 -15.87
CA THR A 208 -15.95 12.10 -16.39
C THR A 208 -14.57 12.75 -16.53
N ALA A 209 -13.50 12.17 -15.99
CA ALA A 209 -12.15 12.64 -16.16
C ALA A 209 -11.70 12.49 -17.63
N LYS A 210 -11.00 13.54 -18.14
CA LYS A 210 -10.46 13.59 -19.51
C LYS A 210 -9.02 13.11 -19.53
#